data_7f7beccafae7884060cc6477ddb1b563
#
_entry.id   7f7beccafae7884060cc6477ddb1b563
#
_cell.length_a   1.000
_cell.length_b   1.000
_cell.length_c   1.000
_cell.angle_alpha   90.00
_cell.angle_beta   90.00
_cell.angle_gamma   90.00
#
_symmetry.space_group_name_H-M   'P 1'
#
loop_
_entity.id
_entity.type
_entity.pdbx_description
1 polymer ?
#
loop_
_entity_poly.entity_id
_entity_poly.type
_entity_poly.pdbx_seq_one_letter_code
_entity_poly.pdbx_strand_id
1 'polypeptide(L)'
;FPGNADDASAKTPVTQIGWNEFFHEPRLKALIAAAIENNRDLRVAALRIEEARALYGIQWADRLPNFEAQGAGTRQRTVGTTGGMVTQGNYTVGLGLAAFELDFIGRVKSLSDAALAEYLATEEAQRAAYISLVSEVAKTYLTERAQARQIELAKESYESYKRSYELMQKRYEVGASSALELRQYETLMQSALVSLSTLQRQRAQTENALVVLIGGKQ
;
A
#
# COMPACT_ATOMS: atom_id res chain seq x y z
N PHE A 1 -20.44 20.01 -13.65
CA PHE A 1 -19.52 21.13 -13.90
C PHE A 1 -19.54 21.43 -15.38
N PRO A 2 -19.96 22.61 -15.82
CA PRO A 2 -19.73 23.04 -17.20
C PRO A 2 -18.26 23.48 -17.27
N GLY A 3 -17.39 22.60 -17.73
CA GLY A 3 -16.04 22.97 -18.17
C GLY A 3 -16.19 23.85 -19.43
N ASN A 4 -15.62 25.04 -19.43
CA ASN A 4 -15.49 25.82 -20.63
C ASN A 4 -14.73 25.03 -21.68
N ALA A 5 -15.38 24.71 -22.79
CA ALA A 5 -14.82 23.96 -23.91
C ALA A 5 -13.69 24.71 -24.67
N ASP A 6 -13.35 25.93 -24.22
CA ASP A 6 -12.38 26.82 -24.87
C ASP A 6 -11.00 26.86 -24.24
N ASP A 7 -10.72 25.99 -23.22
CA ASP A 7 -9.37 25.94 -22.63
C ASP A 7 -8.44 25.12 -23.51
N ALA A 8 -7.88 25.79 -24.54
CA ALA A 8 -6.89 25.23 -25.48
C ALA A 8 -5.57 24.79 -24.79
N SER A 9 -5.49 24.88 -23.47
CA SER A 9 -4.35 24.39 -22.64
C SER A 9 -4.42 22.88 -22.35
N ALA A 10 -5.56 22.20 -22.62
CA ALA A 10 -5.72 20.77 -22.40
C ALA A 10 -5.15 19.90 -23.53
N LYS A 11 -3.94 20.22 -24.04
CA LYS A 11 -3.29 19.40 -25.09
C LYS A 11 -2.55 18.17 -24.58
N THR A 12 -2.31 18.07 -23.26
CA THR A 12 -1.62 16.92 -22.68
C THR A 12 -2.64 15.93 -22.11
N PRO A 13 -2.66 14.67 -22.57
CA PRO A 13 -3.53 13.65 -21.98
C PRO A 13 -3.30 13.57 -20.47
N VAL A 14 -4.36 13.44 -19.68
CA VAL A 14 -4.29 13.36 -18.22
C VAL A 14 -3.34 12.25 -17.74
N THR A 15 -3.19 11.20 -18.55
CA THR A 15 -2.25 10.09 -18.31
C THR A 15 -0.77 10.50 -18.37
N GLN A 16 -0.44 11.65 -18.93
CA GLN A 16 0.91 12.18 -19.04
C GLN A 16 1.20 13.27 -18.01
N ILE A 17 0.19 13.73 -17.28
CA ILE A 17 0.34 14.74 -16.23
C ILE A 17 0.81 14.05 -14.95
N GLY A 18 1.97 14.48 -14.44
CA GLY A 18 2.47 14.00 -13.14
C GLY A 18 1.57 14.47 -11.99
N TRP A 19 1.44 13.66 -10.94
CA TRP A 19 0.65 14.03 -9.76
C TRP A 19 1.06 15.39 -9.18
N ASN A 20 2.33 15.74 -9.29
CA ASN A 20 2.88 17.01 -8.79
C ASN A 20 2.37 18.24 -9.57
N GLU A 21 2.00 18.06 -10.82
CA GLU A 21 1.37 19.09 -11.66
C GLU A 21 -0.15 19.07 -11.50
N PHE A 22 -0.72 17.86 -11.32
CA PHE A 22 -2.17 17.67 -11.18
C PHE A 22 -2.71 18.27 -9.87
N PHE A 23 -2.06 18.02 -8.75
CA PHE A 23 -2.48 18.58 -7.46
C PHE A 23 -1.80 19.94 -7.22
N HIS A 24 -2.57 20.95 -6.84
CA HIS A 24 -2.06 22.32 -6.62
C HIS A 24 -1.82 22.62 -5.13
N GLU A 25 -2.49 21.90 -4.22
CA GLU A 25 -2.41 22.15 -2.78
C GLU A 25 -1.06 21.67 -2.20
N PRO A 26 -0.24 22.58 -1.58
CA PRO A 26 1.10 22.21 -1.10
C PRO A 26 1.09 21.12 -0.02
N ARG A 27 0.07 21.16 0.87
CA ARG A 27 -0.08 20.17 1.95
C ARG A 27 -0.36 18.78 1.39
N LEU A 28 -1.25 18.67 0.41
CA LEU A 28 -1.54 17.40 -0.26
C LEU A 28 -0.30 16.85 -0.98
N LYS A 29 0.46 17.72 -1.67
CA LYS A 29 1.72 17.32 -2.32
C LYS A 29 2.73 16.76 -1.33
N ALA A 30 2.90 17.41 -0.18
CA ALA A 30 3.80 16.93 0.87
C ALA A 30 3.36 15.55 1.42
N LEU A 31 2.06 15.33 1.61
CA LEU A 31 1.51 14.06 2.07
C LEU A 31 1.72 12.95 1.04
N ILE A 32 1.48 13.22 -0.24
CA ILE A 32 1.72 12.27 -1.33
C ILE A 32 3.21 11.92 -1.41
N ALA A 33 4.10 12.91 -1.36
CA ALA A 33 5.55 12.67 -1.37
C ALA A 33 5.99 11.79 -0.19
N ALA A 34 5.53 12.09 1.02
CA ALA A 34 5.81 11.28 2.20
C ALA A 34 5.25 9.85 2.08
N ALA A 35 4.06 9.67 1.51
CA ALA A 35 3.48 8.35 1.27
C ALA A 35 4.31 7.55 0.27
N ILE A 36 4.73 8.14 -0.84
CA ILE A 36 5.57 7.46 -1.86
C ILE A 36 6.89 6.99 -1.24
N GLU A 37 7.50 7.78 -0.36
CA GLU A 37 8.78 7.46 0.27
C GLU A 37 8.64 6.37 1.36
N ASN A 38 7.57 6.42 2.16
CA ASN A 38 7.49 5.65 3.40
C ASN A 38 6.43 4.53 3.38
N ASN A 39 5.56 4.45 2.36
CA ASN A 39 4.51 3.46 2.32
C ASN A 39 5.08 2.05 2.20
N ARG A 40 4.65 1.16 3.09
CA ARG A 40 5.15 -0.22 3.18
C ARG A 40 4.66 -1.11 2.05
N ASP A 41 3.43 -0.92 1.59
CA ASP A 41 2.85 -1.73 0.53
C ASP A 41 3.52 -1.41 -0.82
N LEU A 42 3.86 -0.14 -1.07
CA LEU A 42 4.63 0.25 -2.24
C LEU A 42 6.04 -0.36 -2.20
N ARG A 43 6.66 -0.42 -1.04
CA ARG A 43 7.96 -1.08 -0.85
C ARG A 43 7.88 -2.58 -1.09
N VAL A 44 6.82 -3.25 -0.63
CA VAL A 44 6.57 -4.68 -0.95
C VAL A 44 6.39 -4.87 -2.45
N ALA A 45 5.65 -3.99 -3.13
CA ALA A 45 5.49 -4.07 -4.58
C ALA A 45 6.85 -3.93 -5.30
N ALA A 46 7.72 -3.04 -4.84
CA ALA A 46 9.08 -2.90 -5.40
C ALA A 46 9.93 -4.17 -5.19
N LEU A 47 9.90 -4.77 -4.00
CA LEU A 47 10.64 -6.02 -3.72
C LEU A 47 10.14 -7.21 -4.55
N ARG A 48 8.86 -7.26 -4.87
CA ARG A 48 8.31 -8.29 -5.77
C ARG A 48 8.87 -8.21 -7.19
N ILE A 49 9.23 -7.02 -7.67
CA ILE A 49 9.91 -6.87 -8.96
C ILE A 49 11.30 -7.51 -8.90
N GLU A 50 12.05 -7.26 -7.81
CA GLU A 50 13.37 -7.84 -7.63
C GLU A 50 13.30 -9.38 -7.55
N GLU A 51 12.29 -9.92 -6.86
CA GLU A 51 12.01 -11.36 -6.81
C GLU A 51 11.71 -11.93 -8.20
N ALA A 52 10.79 -11.32 -8.94
CA ALA A 52 10.43 -11.77 -10.28
C ALA A 52 11.62 -11.67 -11.26
N ARG A 53 12.44 -10.63 -11.13
CA ARG A 53 13.67 -10.46 -11.89
C ARG A 53 14.70 -11.59 -11.58
N ALA A 54 14.85 -11.94 -10.31
CA ALA A 54 15.72 -13.04 -9.90
C ALA A 54 15.23 -14.39 -10.45
N LEU A 55 13.92 -14.65 -10.38
CA LEU A 55 13.30 -15.86 -10.94
C LEU A 55 13.48 -15.93 -12.46
N TYR A 56 13.30 -14.82 -13.16
CA TYR A 56 13.61 -14.75 -14.60
C TYR A 56 15.09 -15.08 -14.86
N GLY A 57 16.01 -14.54 -14.05
CA GLY A 57 17.45 -14.84 -14.17
C GLY A 57 17.77 -16.33 -14.00
N ILE A 58 17.08 -17.02 -13.07
CA ILE A 58 17.20 -18.47 -12.88
C ILE A 58 16.72 -19.21 -14.13
N GLN A 59 15.53 -18.90 -14.63
CA GLN A 59 14.97 -19.54 -15.83
C GLN A 59 15.79 -19.27 -17.09
N TRP A 60 16.40 -18.10 -17.17
CA TRP A 60 17.32 -17.77 -18.25
C TRP A 60 18.63 -18.57 -18.17
N ALA A 61 19.15 -18.81 -16.95
CA ALA A 61 20.36 -19.58 -16.72
C ALA A 61 20.19 -21.06 -17.16
N ASP A 62 18.97 -21.61 -17.10
CA ASP A 62 18.66 -22.97 -17.58
C ASP A 62 18.90 -23.16 -19.10
N ARG A 63 19.06 -22.04 -19.84
CA ARG A 63 19.44 -22.06 -21.28
C ARG A 63 20.93 -22.25 -21.49
N LEU A 64 21.74 -22.18 -20.44
CA LEU A 64 23.19 -22.34 -20.48
C LEU A 64 23.61 -23.68 -19.89
N PRO A 65 24.72 -24.26 -20.38
CA PRO A 65 25.29 -25.46 -19.79
C PRO A 65 25.69 -25.23 -18.33
N ASN A 66 25.28 -26.13 -17.45
CA ASN A 66 25.64 -26.05 -16.03
C ASN A 66 26.91 -26.91 -15.79
N PHE A 67 27.98 -26.29 -15.34
CA PHE A 67 29.25 -26.93 -15.02
C PHE A 67 29.38 -27.12 -13.51
N GLU A 68 29.63 -28.34 -13.10
CA GLU A 68 29.88 -28.68 -11.70
C GLU A 68 31.36 -29.04 -11.48
N ALA A 69 31.93 -28.50 -10.41
CA ALA A 69 33.21 -28.96 -9.88
C ALA A 69 32.97 -29.80 -8.62
N GLN A 70 33.40 -31.03 -8.62
CA GLN A 70 33.24 -31.94 -7.49
C GLN A 70 34.61 -32.27 -6.89
N GLY A 71 34.70 -32.17 -5.58
CA GLY A 71 35.86 -32.59 -4.80
C GLY A 71 35.43 -33.52 -3.66
N ALA A 72 35.92 -34.74 -3.62
CA ALA A 72 35.70 -35.67 -2.53
C ALA A 72 37.01 -36.19 -1.95
N GLY A 73 37.11 -36.20 -0.64
CA GLY A 73 38.26 -36.79 0.07
C GLY A 73 37.77 -37.77 1.13
N THR A 74 38.21 -39.01 1.04
CA THR A 74 37.93 -40.02 2.07
C THR A 74 39.24 -40.52 2.66
N ARG A 75 39.35 -40.52 3.96
CA ARG A 75 40.47 -41.08 4.72
C ARG A 75 39.97 -42.17 5.63
N GLN A 76 40.38 -43.40 5.36
CA GLN A 76 39.99 -44.57 6.16
C GLN A 76 41.19 -45.18 6.82
N ARG A 77 41.02 -45.69 8.03
CA ARG A 77 41.99 -46.46 8.76
C ARG A 77 41.44 -47.88 8.90
N THR A 78 42.11 -48.80 8.24
CA THR A 78 41.70 -50.23 8.21
C THR A 78 42.83 -51.12 8.73
N VAL A 79 42.47 -52.31 9.21
CA VAL A 79 43.46 -53.32 9.59
C VAL A 79 43.99 -54.00 8.31
N GLY A 80 45.25 -53.85 8.04
CA GLY A 80 45.90 -54.49 6.89
C GLY A 80 45.99 -55.98 7.06
N THR A 81 46.23 -56.68 5.97
CA THR A 81 46.35 -58.15 5.91
C THR A 81 47.45 -58.75 6.79
N THR A 82 48.39 -57.93 7.29
CA THR A 82 49.47 -58.32 8.20
C THR A 82 49.21 -57.93 9.66
N GLY A 83 47.95 -57.55 10.01
CA GLY A 83 47.51 -57.17 11.39
C GLY A 83 47.92 -55.81 11.82
N GLY A 84 48.53 -54.95 10.99
CA GLY A 84 48.84 -53.53 11.29
C GLY A 84 47.75 -52.59 10.82
N MET A 85 47.62 -51.43 11.50
CA MET A 85 46.70 -50.37 11.08
C MET A 85 47.26 -49.61 9.87
N VAL A 86 46.54 -49.63 8.75
CA VAL A 86 46.88 -48.88 7.52
C VAL A 86 45.89 -47.75 7.33
N THR A 87 46.41 -46.54 7.09
CA THR A 87 45.58 -45.36 6.76
C THR A 87 45.67 -45.16 5.25
N GLN A 88 44.51 -45.24 4.59
CA GLN A 88 44.39 -45.01 3.17
C GLN A 88 43.56 -43.72 2.94
N GLY A 89 44.07 -42.84 2.09
CA GLY A 89 43.35 -41.63 1.63
C GLY A 89 43.04 -41.77 0.15
N ASN A 90 41.82 -41.47 -0.19
CA ASN A 90 41.39 -41.33 -1.58
C ASN A 90 40.86 -39.92 -1.80
N TYR A 91 41.39 -39.24 -2.82
CA TYR A 91 40.98 -37.86 -3.17
C TYR A 91 40.57 -37.88 -4.64
N THR A 92 39.35 -37.41 -4.89
CA THR A 92 38.81 -37.32 -6.24
C THR A 92 38.46 -35.88 -6.53
N VAL A 93 38.93 -35.34 -7.63
CA VAL A 93 38.53 -34.04 -8.16
C VAL A 93 38.02 -34.26 -9.58
N GLY A 94 36.87 -33.74 -9.88
CA GLY A 94 36.24 -33.87 -11.19
C GLY A 94 35.53 -32.58 -11.60
N LEU A 95 35.51 -32.33 -12.90
CA LEU A 95 34.65 -31.34 -13.54
C LEU A 95 33.65 -32.12 -14.37
N GLY A 96 32.36 -31.79 -14.18
CA GLY A 96 31.27 -32.44 -14.91
C GLY A 96 30.35 -31.40 -15.55
N LEU A 97 29.68 -31.80 -16.62
CA LEU A 97 28.52 -31.09 -17.15
C LEU A 97 27.28 -31.69 -16.46
N ALA A 98 26.67 -30.93 -15.55
CA ALA A 98 25.44 -31.35 -14.91
C ALA A 98 24.27 -30.94 -15.77
N ALA A 99 23.41 -31.88 -16.14
CA ALA A 99 22.10 -31.70 -16.76
C ALA A 99 21.98 -30.46 -17.70
N PHE A 100 22.37 -30.65 -18.95
CA PHE A 100 22.08 -29.64 -20.00
C PHE A 100 21.05 -30.21 -20.96
N GLU A 101 19.96 -29.49 -21.18
CA GLU A 101 18.91 -29.83 -22.13
C GLU A 101 19.14 -29.08 -23.45
N LEU A 102 19.35 -29.80 -24.52
CA LEU A 102 19.35 -29.24 -25.89
C LEU A 102 17.90 -28.92 -26.28
N ASP A 103 17.57 -27.65 -26.31
CA ASP A 103 16.21 -27.17 -26.53
C ASP A 103 15.83 -27.15 -28.03
N PHE A 104 15.62 -28.33 -28.62
CA PHE A 104 15.24 -28.46 -30.02
C PHE A 104 13.81 -28.01 -30.33
N ILE A 105 12.90 -28.06 -29.33
CA ILE A 105 11.46 -27.74 -29.49
C ILE A 105 11.06 -26.45 -28.81
N GLY A 106 12.00 -25.72 -28.23
CA GLY A 106 11.76 -24.42 -27.64
C GLY A 106 11.12 -24.45 -26.24
N ARG A 107 11.16 -25.58 -25.52
CA ARG A 107 10.58 -25.70 -24.17
C ARG A 107 11.26 -24.76 -23.17
N VAL A 108 12.56 -24.80 -23.05
CA VAL A 108 13.33 -23.97 -22.11
C VAL A 108 13.23 -22.49 -22.51
N LYS A 109 13.27 -22.23 -23.82
CA LYS A 109 13.03 -20.87 -24.33
C LYS A 109 11.65 -20.35 -23.93
N SER A 110 10.58 -21.13 -24.11
CA SER A 110 9.22 -20.73 -23.77
C SER A 110 9.04 -20.48 -22.26
N LEU A 111 9.70 -21.27 -21.39
CA LEU A 111 9.70 -21.05 -19.95
C LEU A 111 10.42 -19.73 -19.58
N SER A 112 11.55 -19.44 -20.21
CA SER A 112 12.27 -18.19 -20.03
C SER A 112 11.45 -16.98 -20.53
N ASP A 113 10.77 -17.11 -21.66
CA ASP A 113 9.89 -16.05 -22.20
C ASP A 113 8.65 -15.83 -21.31
N ALA A 114 8.09 -16.88 -20.71
CA ALA A 114 7.01 -16.79 -19.73
C ALA A 114 7.47 -16.08 -18.45
N ALA A 115 8.66 -16.42 -17.93
CA ALA A 115 9.22 -15.75 -16.75
C ALA A 115 9.53 -14.27 -17.03
N LEU A 116 9.95 -13.92 -18.26
CA LEU A 116 10.11 -12.53 -18.68
C LEU A 116 8.77 -11.78 -18.69
N ALA A 117 7.71 -12.41 -19.22
CA ALA A 117 6.38 -11.81 -19.23
C ALA A 117 5.84 -11.58 -17.82
N GLU A 118 6.07 -12.51 -16.88
CA GLU A 118 5.73 -12.36 -15.47
C GLU A 118 6.51 -11.21 -14.81
N TYR A 119 7.80 -11.10 -15.08
CA TYR A 119 8.61 -9.98 -14.62
C TYR A 119 8.05 -8.62 -15.10
N LEU A 120 7.73 -8.50 -16.40
CA LEU A 120 7.16 -7.28 -16.95
C LEU A 120 5.77 -6.98 -16.38
N ALA A 121 4.96 -8.02 -16.10
CA ALA A 121 3.66 -7.85 -15.45
C ALA A 121 3.80 -7.29 -14.03
N THR A 122 4.84 -7.68 -13.26
CA THR A 122 5.10 -7.12 -11.92
C THR A 122 5.55 -5.66 -11.97
N GLU A 123 6.26 -5.23 -13.00
CA GLU A 123 6.58 -3.80 -13.19
C GLU A 123 5.33 -2.95 -13.42
N GLU A 124 4.39 -3.41 -14.25
CA GLU A 124 3.11 -2.72 -14.45
C GLU A 124 2.23 -2.76 -13.19
N ALA A 125 2.26 -3.85 -12.42
CA ALA A 125 1.57 -3.95 -11.14
C ALA A 125 2.12 -2.93 -10.11
N GLN A 126 3.43 -2.69 -10.08
CA GLN A 126 4.01 -1.63 -9.23
C GLN A 126 3.51 -0.25 -9.65
N ARG A 127 3.48 0.03 -10.96
CA ARG A 127 2.95 1.30 -11.48
C ARG A 127 1.49 1.50 -11.08
N ALA A 128 0.67 0.45 -11.16
CA ALA A 128 -0.72 0.47 -10.73
C ALA A 128 -0.83 0.72 -9.21
N ALA A 129 0.01 0.08 -8.40
CA ALA A 129 0.07 0.29 -6.95
C ALA A 129 0.46 1.74 -6.59
N TYR A 130 1.41 2.32 -7.31
CA TYR A 130 1.81 3.72 -7.16
C TYR A 130 0.65 4.68 -7.43
N ILE A 131 -0.06 4.51 -8.56
CA ILE A 131 -1.21 5.34 -8.92
C ILE A 131 -2.33 5.19 -7.89
N SER A 132 -2.59 3.96 -7.45
CA SER A 132 -3.58 3.65 -6.42
C SER A 132 -3.25 4.34 -5.09
N LEU A 133 -2.00 4.30 -4.65
CA LEU A 133 -1.54 4.97 -3.43
C LEU A 133 -1.76 6.49 -3.52
N VAL A 134 -1.33 7.12 -4.60
CA VAL A 134 -1.50 8.57 -4.81
C VAL A 134 -2.99 8.96 -4.77
N SER A 135 -3.84 8.16 -5.43
CA SER A 135 -5.29 8.38 -5.46
C SER A 135 -5.93 8.22 -4.09
N GLU A 136 -5.52 7.20 -3.33
CA GLU A 136 -6.08 6.94 -1.99
C GLU A 136 -5.64 7.99 -0.97
N VAL A 137 -4.39 8.46 -1.02
CA VAL A 137 -3.91 9.57 -0.19
C VAL A 137 -4.70 10.85 -0.49
N ALA A 138 -4.89 11.17 -1.78
CA ALA A 138 -5.64 12.35 -2.18
C ALA A 138 -7.11 12.28 -1.73
N LYS A 139 -7.77 11.15 -1.95
CA LYS A 139 -9.16 10.90 -1.54
C LYS A 139 -9.34 10.99 -0.03
N THR A 140 -8.47 10.35 0.74
CA THR A 140 -8.51 10.34 2.21
C THR A 140 -8.28 11.74 2.76
N TYR A 141 -7.34 12.51 2.21
CA TYR A 141 -7.11 13.91 2.56
C TYR A 141 -8.32 14.79 2.29
N LEU A 142 -8.93 14.69 1.11
CA LEU A 142 -10.13 15.48 0.76
C LEU A 142 -11.33 15.10 1.64
N THR A 143 -11.45 13.82 2.00
CA THR A 143 -12.48 13.33 2.94
C THR A 143 -12.27 13.94 4.32
N GLU A 144 -11.04 13.95 4.84
CA GLU A 144 -10.71 14.59 6.12
C GLU A 144 -11.09 16.08 6.11
N ARG A 145 -10.75 16.81 5.03
CA ARG A 145 -11.10 18.23 4.89
C ARG A 145 -12.61 18.46 4.85
N ALA A 146 -13.35 17.60 4.15
CA ALA A 146 -14.81 17.68 4.12
C ALA A 146 -15.43 17.41 5.51
N GLN A 147 -14.93 16.40 6.22
CA GLN A 147 -15.37 16.08 7.58
C GLN A 147 -15.05 17.21 8.57
N ALA A 148 -13.89 17.85 8.47
CA ALA A 148 -13.54 19.02 9.27
C ALA A 148 -14.59 20.13 9.11
N ARG A 149 -14.99 20.40 7.86
CA ARG A 149 -16.04 21.42 7.59
C ARG A 149 -17.42 21.00 8.08
N GLN A 150 -17.76 19.72 7.95
CA GLN A 150 -19.03 19.19 8.49
C GLN A 150 -19.09 19.29 10.02
N ILE A 151 -17.97 19.08 10.72
CA ILE A 151 -17.88 19.23 12.19
C ILE A 151 -18.14 20.68 12.60
N GLU A 152 -17.60 21.67 11.88
CA GLU A 152 -17.86 23.08 12.15
C GLU A 152 -19.36 23.38 12.07
N LEU A 153 -20.03 22.96 10.99
CA LEU A 153 -21.47 23.16 10.80
C LEU A 153 -22.31 22.41 11.84
N ALA A 154 -21.92 21.17 12.18
CA ALA A 154 -22.62 20.39 13.20
C ALA A 154 -22.47 21.01 14.60
N LYS A 155 -21.29 21.60 14.90
CA LYS A 155 -21.07 22.36 16.15
C LYS A 155 -21.94 23.59 16.22
N GLU A 156 -22.03 24.39 15.16
CA GLU A 156 -22.91 25.54 15.08
C GLU A 156 -24.37 25.14 15.29
N SER A 157 -24.80 24.03 14.67
CA SER A 157 -26.16 23.50 14.84
C SER A 157 -26.44 23.07 16.27
N TYR A 158 -25.51 22.34 16.89
CA TYR A 158 -25.61 21.92 18.30
C TYR A 158 -25.73 23.14 19.22
N GLU A 159 -24.88 24.15 19.07
CA GLU A 159 -24.94 25.38 19.88
C GLU A 159 -26.26 26.15 19.68
N SER A 160 -26.83 26.12 18.49
CA SER A 160 -28.15 26.73 18.21
C SER A 160 -29.27 26.00 18.95
N TYR A 161 -29.33 24.66 18.85
CA TYR A 161 -30.35 23.86 19.57
C TYR A 161 -30.16 23.94 21.08
N LYS A 162 -28.93 24.00 21.56
CA LYS A 162 -28.63 24.18 22.99
C LYS A 162 -29.20 25.49 23.52
N ARG A 163 -28.96 26.60 22.81
CA ARG A 163 -29.57 27.90 23.19
C ARG A 163 -31.10 27.87 23.19
N SER A 164 -31.69 27.18 22.21
CA SER A 164 -33.15 27.03 22.12
C SER A 164 -33.69 26.17 23.29
N TYR A 165 -33.01 25.12 23.67
CA TYR A 165 -33.35 24.29 24.84
C TYR A 165 -33.24 25.10 26.12
N GLU A 166 -32.16 25.85 26.35
CA GLU A 166 -31.97 26.72 27.54
C GLU A 166 -33.05 27.79 27.66
N LEU A 167 -33.46 28.40 26.54
CA LEU A 167 -34.57 29.32 26.51
C LEU A 167 -35.89 28.63 26.88
N MET A 168 -36.14 27.45 26.32
CA MET A 168 -37.38 26.71 26.60
C MET A 168 -37.41 26.20 28.04
N GLN A 169 -36.28 25.84 28.62
CA GLN A 169 -36.15 25.49 30.03
C GLN A 169 -36.59 26.67 30.95
N LYS A 170 -36.09 27.88 30.67
CA LYS A 170 -36.48 29.06 31.44
C LYS A 170 -37.98 29.37 31.31
N ARG A 171 -38.55 29.19 30.10
CA ARG A 171 -40.01 29.37 29.89
C ARG A 171 -40.83 28.33 30.64
N TYR A 172 -40.38 27.11 30.71
CA TYR A 172 -41.04 26.05 31.48
C TYR A 172 -40.99 26.33 32.99
N GLU A 173 -39.86 26.79 33.53
CA GLU A 173 -39.68 27.15 34.95
C GLU A 173 -40.67 28.24 35.42
N VAL A 174 -41.00 29.16 34.51
CA VAL A 174 -41.99 30.24 34.81
C VAL A 174 -43.43 29.89 34.38
N GLY A 175 -43.68 28.62 33.97
CA GLY A 175 -45.00 28.13 33.55
C GLY A 175 -45.46 28.64 32.18
N ALA A 176 -44.57 29.17 31.34
CA ALA A 176 -44.87 29.76 30.03
C ALA A 176 -44.68 28.75 28.85
N SER A 177 -44.36 27.50 29.14
CA SER A 177 -44.32 26.40 28.13
C SER A 177 -44.68 25.07 28.77
N SER A 178 -44.97 24.06 27.92
CA SER A 178 -45.34 22.72 28.36
C SER A 178 -44.09 21.79 28.53
N ALA A 179 -44.23 20.77 29.38
CA ALA A 179 -43.19 19.73 29.52
C ALA A 179 -42.92 19.02 28.19
N LEU A 180 -43.93 18.86 27.32
CA LEU A 180 -43.78 18.27 26.00
C LEU A 180 -42.85 19.08 25.11
N GLU A 181 -43.04 20.39 25.05
CA GLU A 181 -42.19 21.30 24.28
C GLU A 181 -40.73 21.25 24.79
N LEU A 182 -40.52 21.30 26.10
CA LEU A 182 -39.18 21.19 26.68
C LEU A 182 -38.49 19.90 26.24
N ARG A 183 -39.18 18.76 26.30
CA ARG A 183 -38.61 17.45 25.88
C ARG A 183 -38.34 17.38 24.37
N GLN A 184 -39.12 18.07 23.55
CA GLN A 184 -38.85 18.17 22.11
C GLN A 184 -37.54 18.91 21.84
N TYR A 185 -37.31 20.05 22.46
CA TYR A 185 -36.05 20.80 22.31
C TYR A 185 -34.85 20.05 22.90
N GLU A 186 -35.03 19.34 24.01
CA GLU A 186 -33.99 18.46 24.56
C GLU A 186 -33.59 17.36 23.55
N THR A 187 -34.57 16.72 22.92
CA THR A 187 -34.34 15.67 21.91
C THR A 187 -33.56 16.22 20.70
N LEU A 188 -33.92 17.42 20.20
CA LEU A 188 -33.23 18.07 19.11
C LEU A 188 -31.76 18.36 19.46
N MET A 189 -31.51 18.92 20.66
CA MET A 189 -30.16 19.20 21.14
C MET A 189 -29.33 17.89 21.27
N GLN A 190 -29.90 16.84 21.86
CA GLN A 190 -29.21 15.56 22.02
C GLN A 190 -28.91 14.90 20.66
N SER A 191 -29.84 14.96 19.71
CA SER A 191 -29.64 14.45 18.36
C SER A 191 -28.49 15.17 17.64
N ALA A 192 -28.42 16.51 17.78
CA ALA A 192 -27.31 17.28 17.23
C ALA A 192 -25.97 16.93 17.89
N LEU A 193 -25.93 16.69 19.20
CA LEU A 193 -24.73 16.25 19.92
C LEU A 193 -24.25 14.89 19.45
N VAL A 194 -25.15 13.92 19.26
CA VAL A 194 -24.83 12.60 18.71
C VAL A 194 -24.25 12.71 17.29
N SER A 195 -24.84 13.56 16.46
CA SER A 195 -24.35 13.82 15.10
C SER A 195 -22.94 14.41 15.11
N LEU A 196 -22.69 15.42 15.95
CA LEU A 196 -21.38 16.03 16.14
C LEU A 196 -20.33 15.00 16.58
N SER A 197 -20.65 14.20 17.61
CA SER A 197 -19.74 13.16 18.14
C SER A 197 -19.44 12.08 17.08
N THR A 198 -20.41 11.73 16.26
CA THR A 198 -20.25 10.78 15.16
C THR A 198 -19.27 11.29 14.10
N LEU A 199 -19.42 12.55 13.67
CA LEU A 199 -18.53 13.20 12.71
C LEU A 199 -17.10 13.33 13.26
N GLN A 200 -16.93 13.67 14.53
CA GLN A 200 -15.62 13.74 15.19
C GLN A 200 -14.92 12.39 15.19
N ARG A 201 -15.64 11.31 15.51
CA ARG A 201 -15.10 9.95 15.47
C ARG A 201 -14.72 9.53 14.05
N GLN A 202 -15.56 9.82 13.05
CA GLN A 202 -15.27 9.53 11.65
C GLN A 202 -14.01 10.26 11.16
N ARG A 203 -13.86 11.53 11.52
CA ARG A 203 -12.66 12.30 11.18
C ARG A 203 -11.41 11.70 11.80
N ALA A 204 -11.43 11.34 13.08
CA ALA A 204 -10.30 10.69 13.75
C ALA A 204 -9.91 9.37 13.07
N GLN A 205 -10.89 8.58 12.62
CA GLN A 205 -10.63 7.36 11.84
C GLN A 205 -9.97 7.66 10.49
N THR A 206 -10.43 8.71 9.79
CA THR A 206 -9.84 9.14 8.51
C THR A 206 -8.41 9.68 8.69
N GLU A 207 -8.15 10.43 9.77
CA GLU A 207 -6.79 10.88 10.14
C GLU A 207 -5.85 9.70 10.40
N ASN A 208 -6.30 8.68 11.14
CA ASN A 208 -5.53 7.46 11.36
C ASN A 208 -5.25 6.69 10.05
N ALA A 209 -6.24 6.59 9.15
CA ALA A 209 -6.05 5.99 7.84
C ALA A 209 -4.99 6.73 7.02
N LEU A 210 -4.99 8.07 7.07
CA LEU A 210 -3.98 8.88 6.40
C LEU A 210 -2.57 8.63 6.96
N VAL A 211 -2.43 8.50 8.29
CA VAL A 211 -1.15 8.17 8.95
C VAL A 211 -0.63 6.81 8.47
N VAL A 212 -1.50 5.81 8.35
CA VAL A 212 -1.11 4.48 7.83
C VAL A 212 -0.63 4.58 6.38
N LEU A 213 -1.36 5.31 5.52
CA LEU A 213 -0.99 5.49 4.11
C LEU A 213 0.37 6.17 3.94
N ILE A 214 0.70 7.12 4.81
CA ILE A 214 1.98 7.85 4.80
C ILE A 214 3.14 6.97 5.35
N GLY A 215 2.82 5.81 5.97
CA GLY A 215 3.81 4.96 6.59
C GLY A 215 4.35 5.49 7.91
N GLY A 216 3.63 6.43 8.55
CA GLY A 216 3.98 6.97 9.87
C GLY A 216 4.00 5.87 10.94
N LYS A 217 4.95 5.96 11.86
CA LYS A 217 4.92 5.18 13.09
C LYS A 217 3.77 5.70 13.95
N GLN A 218 2.89 4.79 14.39
CA GLN A 218 1.99 5.04 15.52
C GLN A 218 2.80 5.31 16.77
#